data_3ff62eaae4b778171b51720a7b68abec
#
_entry.id   3ff62eaae4b778171b51720a7b68abec
#
_cell.length_a   1.000
_cell.length_b   1.000
_cell.length_c   1.000
_cell.angle_alpha   90.00
_cell.angle_beta   90.00
_cell.angle_gamma   90.00
#
_symmetry.space_group_name_H-M   'P 1'
#
loop_
_entity.id
_entity.type
_entity.pdbx_description
1 polymer ?
#
loop_
_entity_poly.entity_id
_entity_poly.type
_entity_poly.pdbx_seq_one_letter_code
_entity_poly.pdbx_strand_id
1 'polypeptide(L)'
;LLPVLHLVIGYKKQLRPKDLDVKTLEENSIRKVHFLTVVYRKPLVAAGFVLLLGLGGWYASSQLSSGFLPDLDEGTIVLDYHSPAGTDIEETDRLCRQMERIIMAHPDVETYSRRTALGMSFKTRPSNFGDYLIQLKTDRKTSTPEVISDLRREISQAVPLMTIGFGQRIADLLGDLMSTA
;
A
#
# COMPACT_ATOMS: atom_id res chain seq x y z
N LEU A 1 -10.65 20.33 23.17
CA LEU A 1 -11.39 19.04 23.26
C LEU A 1 -10.65 17.98 24.10
N LEU A 2 -9.31 17.93 24.07
CA LEU A 2 -8.50 16.98 24.86
C LEU A 2 -8.68 17.06 26.39
N PRO A 3 -8.72 18.26 27.03
CA PRO A 3 -8.86 18.32 28.48
C PRO A 3 -10.24 17.84 28.99
N VAL A 4 -11.29 18.01 28.17
CA VAL A 4 -12.65 17.56 28.54
C VAL A 4 -12.76 16.04 28.47
N LEU A 5 -12.09 15.40 27.49
CA LEU A 5 -12.08 13.94 27.35
C LEU A 5 -11.36 13.28 28.53
N HIS A 6 -10.28 13.90 29.03
CA HIS A 6 -9.52 13.41 30.20
C HIS A 6 -10.37 13.48 31.48
N LEU A 7 -11.20 14.52 31.63
CA LEU A 7 -12.11 14.70 32.77
C LEU A 7 -13.25 13.68 32.75
N VAL A 8 -13.82 13.39 31.58
CA VAL A 8 -14.92 12.44 31.43
C VAL A 8 -14.47 11.00 31.64
N ILE A 9 -13.28 10.64 31.13
CA ILE A 9 -12.71 9.29 31.33
C ILE A 9 -12.23 9.10 32.76
N GLY A 10 -11.63 10.12 33.37
CA GLY A 10 -11.18 10.11 34.77
C GLY A 10 -12.33 10.03 35.78
N TYR A 11 -13.44 10.72 35.50
CA TYR A 11 -14.61 10.73 36.40
C TYR A 11 -15.36 9.38 36.43
N LYS A 12 -15.36 8.66 35.32
CA LYS A 12 -16.04 7.33 35.24
C LYS A 12 -15.22 6.21 35.89
N LYS A 13 -13.97 6.44 36.28
CA LYS A 13 -13.05 5.47 36.91
C LYS A 13 -12.76 5.79 38.38
N GLN A 14 -13.64 6.54 39.06
CA GLN A 14 -13.67 6.51 40.53
C GLN A 14 -14.29 5.20 40.96
N LEU A 15 -13.50 4.15 41.00
CA LEU A 15 -13.80 2.89 41.65
C LEU A 15 -14.12 3.20 43.12
N ARG A 16 -15.28 2.74 43.59
CA ARG A 16 -15.68 2.84 45.01
C ARG A 16 -14.54 2.26 45.86
N PRO A 17 -14.14 2.93 46.95
CA PRO A 17 -13.00 2.48 47.77
C PRO A 17 -13.23 1.16 48.53
N LYS A 18 -14.33 0.45 48.27
CA LYS A 18 -14.78 -0.70 49.09
C LYS A 18 -14.23 -2.06 48.57
N ASP A 19 -13.67 -2.14 47.37
CA ASP A 19 -13.25 -3.42 46.76
C ASP A 19 -11.77 -3.48 46.36
N LEU A 20 -10.97 -2.54 46.83
CA LEU A 20 -9.52 -2.61 46.64
C LEU A 20 -8.93 -3.37 47.83
N ASP A 21 -8.71 -4.67 47.62
CA ASP A 21 -7.90 -5.44 48.54
C ASP A 21 -6.48 -4.91 48.55
N VAL A 22 -6.17 -4.07 49.56
CA VAL A 22 -4.89 -3.36 49.70
C VAL A 22 -3.75 -4.36 49.71
N LYS A 23 -3.95 -5.58 50.18
CA LYS A 23 -2.94 -6.64 50.20
C LYS A 23 -2.52 -7.08 48.79
N THR A 24 -3.47 -7.21 47.85
CA THR A 24 -3.16 -7.61 46.46
C THR A 24 -2.45 -6.50 45.69
N LEU A 25 -2.71 -5.23 46.02
CA LEU A 25 -2.01 -4.07 45.43
C LEU A 25 -0.58 -3.95 45.98
N GLU A 26 -0.36 -4.18 47.27
CA GLU A 26 0.97 -4.21 47.86
C GLU A 26 1.81 -5.36 47.30
N GLU A 27 1.28 -6.56 47.22
CA GLU A 27 1.98 -7.75 46.72
C GLU A 27 2.41 -7.57 45.25
N ASN A 28 1.54 -7.03 44.42
CA ASN A 28 1.87 -6.74 43.03
C ASN A 28 2.87 -5.58 42.85
N SER A 29 2.83 -4.60 43.75
CA SER A 29 3.79 -3.49 43.74
C SER A 29 5.18 -3.94 44.21
N ILE A 30 5.26 -4.77 45.24
CA ILE A 30 6.51 -5.34 45.74
C ILE A 30 7.18 -6.22 44.70
N ARG A 31 6.41 -7.03 43.95
CA ARG A 31 6.94 -7.88 42.86
C ARG A 31 7.53 -7.04 41.72
N LYS A 32 6.86 -5.95 41.33
CA LYS A 32 7.35 -5.04 40.29
C LYS A 32 8.62 -4.29 40.72
N VAL A 33 8.65 -3.84 41.97
CA VAL A 33 9.83 -3.14 42.55
C VAL A 33 11.02 -4.10 42.70
N HIS A 34 10.77 -5.36 43.06
CA HIS A 34 11.84 -6.37 43.15
C HIS A 34 12.46 -6.69 41.78
N PHE A 35 11.67 -6.81 40.75
CA PHE A 35 12.14 -6.98 39.37
C PHE A 35 13.00 -5.82 38.91
N LEU A 36 12.54 -4.58 39.14
CA LEU A 36 13.29 -3.37 38.82
C LEU A 36 14.62 -3.29 39.62
N THR A 37 14.62 -3.69 40.87
CA THR A 37 15.80 -3.68 41.72
C THR A 37 16.84 -4.71 41.26
N VAL A 38 16.41 -5.89 40.78
CA VAL A 38 17.32 -6.92 40.26
C VAL A 38 17.95 -6.45 38.92
N VAL A 39 17.19 -5.79 38.08
CA VAL A 39 17.67 -5.24 36.80
C VAL A 39 18.68 -4.12 37.06
N TYR A 40 18.42 -3.25 38.05
CA TYR A 40 19.32 -2.13 38.39
C TYR A 40 20.63 -2.56 39.07
N ARG A 41 20.58 -3.64 39.88
CA ARG A 41 21.74 -4.18 40.56
C ARG A 41 22.67 -5.03 39.71
N LYS A 42 22.18 -5.54 38.56
CA LYS A 42 22.98 -6.38 37.68
C LYS A 42 22.99 -5.81 36.26
N PRO A 43 23.91 -4.87 35.96
CA PRO A 43 23.94 -4.22 34.64
C PRO A 43 24.07 -5.20 33.47
N LEU A 44 24.71 -6.36 33.68
CA LEU A 44 24.81 -7.42 32.68
C LEU A 44 23.45 -8.04 32.32
N VAL A 45 22.54 -8.16 33.29
CA VAL A 45 21.18 -8.69 33.06
C VAL A 45 20.35 -7.65 32.27
N ALA A 46 20.48 -6.35 32.63
CA ALA A 46 19.84 -5.29 31.90
C ALA A 46 20.35 -5.21 30.45
N ALA A 47 21.66 -5.31 30.25
CA ALA A 47 22.26 -5.32 28.91
C ALA A 47 21.79 -6.53 28.09
N GLY A 48 21.72 -7.72 28.70
CA GLY A 48 21.19 -8.92 28.05
C GLY A 48 19.74 -8.79 27.63
N PHE A 49 18.90 -8.14 28.47
CA PHE A 49 17.49 -7.90 28.15
C PHE A 49 17.31 -6.91 26.99
N VAL A 50 18.09 -5.82 27.00
CA VAL A 50 18.09 -4.84 25.91
C VAL A 50 18.55 -5.47 24.59
N LEU A 51 19.59 -6.31 24.65
CA LEU A 51 20.11 -7.01 23.49
C LEU A 51 19.09 -8.01 22.93
N LEU A 52 18.38 -8.73 23.80
CA LEU A 52 17.33 -9.65 23.43
C LEU A 52 16.14 -8.92 22.78
N LEU A 53 15.72 -7.79 23.33
CA LEU A 53 14.70 -6.94 22.72
C LEU A 53 15.15 -6.37 21.38
N GLY A 54 16.41 -5.95 21.25
CA GLY A 54 16.97 -5.46 20.00
C GLY A 54 17.01 -6.53 18.92
N LEU A 55 17.47 -7.73 19.24
CA LEU A 55 17.48 -8.88 18.32
C LEU A 55 16.06 -9.32 17.96
N GLY A 56 15.15 -9.38 18.93
CA GLY A 56 13.75 -9.70 18.71
C GLY A 56 13.05 -8.66 17.81
N GLY A 57 13.31 -7.37 18.04
CA GLY A 57 12.82 -6.28 17.21
C GLY A 57 13.37 -6.33 15.78
N TRP A 58 14.66 -6.60 15.65
CA TRP A 58 15.30 -6.81 14.34
C TRP A 58 14.67 -8.00 13.60
N TYR A 59 14.52 -9.15 14.26
CA TYR A 59 13.91 -10.33 13.69
C TYR A 59 12.44 -10.06 13.29
N ALA A 60 11.66 -9.43 14.17
CA ALA A 60 10.29 -9.05 13.86
C ALA A 60 10.21 -8.08 12.67
N SER A 61 11.10 -7.08 12.63
CA SER A 61 11.19 -6.11 11.53
C SER A 61 11.52 -6.77 10.18
N SER A 62 12.37 -7.82 10.20
CA SER A 62 12.72 -8.55 8.98
C SER A 62 11.58 -9.43 8.44
N GLN A 63 10.62 -9.78 9.28
CA GLN A 63 9.43 -10.56 8.91
C GLN A 63 8.23 -9.67 8.56
N LEU A 64 8.27 -8.39 8.91
CA LEU A 64 7.22 -7.48 8.48
C LEU A 64 7.44 -7.13 7.01
N SER A 65 6.52 -7.58 6.19
CA SER A 65 6.37 -7.08 4.83
C SER A 65 6.16 -5.56 4.88
N SER A 66 6.97 -4.79 4.16
CA SER A 66 6.91 -3.33 4.15
C SER A 66 5.68 -2.74 3.43
N GLY A 67 4.69 -3.59 3.11
CA GLY A 67 3.43 -3.18 2.51
C GLY A 67 2.37 -2.88 3.58
N PHE A 68 1.89 -1.64 3.64
CA PHE A 68 0.76 -1.27 4.50
C PHE A 68 -0.54 -1.99 4.12
N LEU A 69 -0.63 -2.47 2.89
CA LEU A 69 -1.75 -3.21 2.34
C LEU A 69 -1.27 -4.55 1.79
N PRO A 70 -2.02 -5.64 1.97
CA PRO A 70 -1.78 -6.86 1.22
C PRO A 70 -1.88 -6.54 -0.28
N ASP A 71 -1.09 -7.25 -1.10
CA ASP A 71 -1.18 -7.15 -2.55
C ASP A 71 -2.61 -7.53 -2.97
N LEU A 72 -3.42 -6.49 -3.19
CA LEU A 72 -4.79 -6.66 -3.68
C LEU A 72 -4.71 -6.96 -5.16
N ASP A 73 -5.01 -8.19 -5.54
CA ASP A 73 -5.17 -8.55 -6.94
C ASP A 73 -6.53 -8.08 -7.43
N GLU A 74 -6.56 -6.83 -7.92
CA GLU A 74 -7.78 -6.17 -8.36
C GLU A 74 -8.37 -6.74 -9.66
N GLY A 75 -7.61 -7.58 -10.38
CA GLY A 75 -8.02 -8.08 -11.68
C GLY A 75 -8.18 -7.00 -12.76
N THR A 76 -7.79 -5.76 -12.45
CA THR A 76 -7.92 -4.61 -13.34
C THR A 76 -6.62 -3.82 -13.35
N ILE A 77 -6.12 -3.49 -14.55
CA ILE A 77 -4.90 -2.71 -14.76
C ILE A 77 -5.26 -1.38 -15.39
N VAL A 78 -4.69 -0.31 -14.88
CA VAL A 78 -4.69 1.02 -15.53
C VAL A 78 -3.36 1.17 -16.24
N LEU A 79 -3.41 1.43 -17.54
CA LEU A 79 -2.24 1.71 -18.37
C LEU A 79 -2.37 3.14 -18.91
N ASP A 80 -1.65 4.06 -18.31
CA ASP A 80 -1.50 5.42 -18.84
C ASP A 80 -0.50 5.41 -19.99
N TYR A 81 -0.81 6.18 -21.03
CA TYR A 81 0.10 6.35 -22.15
C TYR A 81 0.21 7.81 -22.58
N HIS A 82 1.36 8.17 -23.11
CA HIS A 82 1.52 9.38 -23.88
C HIS A 82 2.46 9.18 -25.06
N SER A 83 2.08 9.74 -26.19
CA SER A 83 2.92 9.85 -27.38
C SER A 83 3.80 11.10 -27.30
N PRO A 84 4.87 11.20 -28.09
CA PRO A 84 5.75 12.39 -28.11
C PRO A 84 4.98 13.69 -28.27
N ALA A 85 5.49 14.76 -27.67
CA ALA A 85 4.88 16.07 -27.78
C ALA A 85 4.75 16.51 -29.25
N GLY A 86 3.58 17.01 -29.61
CA GLY A 86 3.28 17.42 -30.99
C GLY A 86 2.79 16.31 -31.91
N THR A 87 2.64 15.07 -31.40
CA THR A 87 2.03 13.98 -32.16
C THR A 87 0.54 14.26 -32.38
N ASP A 88 0.10 14.16 -33.64
CA ASP A 88 -1.29 14.28 -34.01
C ASP A 88 -2.15 13.13 -33.45
N ILE A 89 -3.46 13.38 -33.35
CA ILE A 89 -4.40 12.39 -32.82
C ILE A 89 -4.47 11.13 -33.69
N GLU A 90 -4.34 11.27 -35.00
CA GLU A 90 -4.36 10.15 -35.94
C GLU A 90 -3.17 9.24 -35.76
N GLU A 91 -1.97 9.81 -35.59
CA GLU A 91 -0.75 9.05 -35.32
C GLU A 91 -0.78 8.42 -33.91
N THR A 92 -1.28 9.15 -32.92
CA THR A 92 -1.51 8.62 -31.59
C THR A 92 -2.45 7.40 -31.65
N ASP A 93 -3.55 7.47 -32.41
CA ASP A 93 -4.46 6.36 -32.59
C ASP A 93 -3.81 5.16 -33.29
N ARG A 94 -2.99 5.42 -34.29
CA ARG A 94 -2.22 4.37 -34.99
C ARG A 94 -1.29 3.60 -34.04
N LEU A 95 -0.58 4.31 -33.17
CA LEU A 95 0.29 3.72 -32.16
C LEU A 95 -0.53 2.96 -31.12
N CYS A 96 -1.63 3.53 -30.68
CA CYS A 96 -2.55 2.88 -29.74
C CYS A 96 -3.11 1.56 -30.30
N ARG A 97 -3.47 1.49 -31.58
CA ARG A 97 -3.92 0.23 -32.21
C ARG A 97 -2.82 -0.85 -32.24
N GLN A 98 -1.55 -0.49 -32.22
CA GLN A 98 -0.46 -1.46 -32.07
C GLN A 98 -0.43 -2.02 -30.65
N MET A 99 -0.58 -1.14 -29.63
CA MET A 99 -0.67 -1.56 -28.24
C MET A 99 -1.88 -2.45 -27.98
N GLU A 100 -3.04 -2.10 -28.57
CA GLU A 100 -4.29 -2.88 -28.45
C GLU A 100 -4.16 -4.32 -28.93
N ARG A 101 -3.43 -4.51 -30.02
CA ARG A 101 -3.16 -5.86 -30.54
C ARG A 101 -2.34 -6.70 -29.56
N ILE A 102 -1.39 -6.08 -28.87
CA ILE A 102 -0.56 -6.76 -27.85
C ILE A 102 -1.43 -7.06 -26.63
N ILE A 103 -2.19 -6.08 -26.14
CA ILE A 103 -3.07 -6.24 -24.99
C ILE A 103 -4.07 -7.39 -25.21
N MET A 104 -4.71 -7.43 -26.36
CA MET A 104 -5.69 -8.48 -26.69
C MET A 104 -5.07 -9.83 -27.03
N ALA A 105 -3.80 -9.87 -27.43
CA ALA A 105 -3.09 -11.13 -27.66
C ALA A 105 -2.68 -11.83 -26.34
N HIS A 106 -2.66 -11.10 -25.22
CA HIS A 106 -2.28 -11.68 -23.93
C HIS A 106 -3.37 -12.63 -23.41
N PRO A 107 -3.02 -13.87 -23.04
CA PRO A 107 -4.01 -14.92 -22.72
C PRO A 107 -4.88 -14.59 -21.50
N ASP A 108 -4.38 -13.82 -20.54
CA ASP A 108 -5.06 -13.48 -19.30
C ASP A 108 -5.90 -12.19 -19.37
N VAL A 109 -5.87 -11.49 -20.50
CA VAL A 109 -6.71 -10.31 -20.73
C VAL A 109 -8.09 -10.75 -21.22
N GLU A 110 -9.13 -10.20 -20.61
CA GLU A 110 -10.53 -10.43 -21.01
C GLU A 110 -11.01 -9.35 -21.97
N THR A 111 -10.84 -8.09 -21.60
CA THR A 111 -11.26 -6.93 -22.39
C THR A 111 -10.49 -5.68 -22.00
N TYR A 112 -10.63 -4.63 -22.80
CA TYR A 112 -10.08 -3.32 -22.47
C TYR A 112 -11.02 -2.19 -22.89
N SER A 113 -10.83 -1.02 -22.28
CA SER A 113 -11.47 0.23 -22.68
C SER A 113 -10.39 1.31 -22.77
N ARG A 114 -10.39 2.09 -23.86
CA ARG A 114 -9.46 3.19 -24.06
C ARG A 114 -10.16 4.55 -23.95
N ARG A 115 -9.45 5.49 -23.34
CA ARG A 115 -9.83 6.91 -23.36
C ARG A 115 -8.65 7.70 -23.88
N THR A 116 -8.89 8.56 -24.85
CA THR A 116 -7.88 9.49 -25.42
C THR A 116 -8.30 10.92 -25.15
N ALA A 117 -7.35 11.80 -24.84
CA ALA A 117 -7.57 13.19 -24.48
C ALA A 117 -8.40 13.41 -23.18
N LEU A 118 -8.65 12.34 -22.41
CA LEU A 118 -9.34 12.38 -21.14
C LEU A 118 -8.52 11.62 -20.09
N GLY A 119 -8.36 12.17 -18.91
CA GLY A 119 -7.79 11.46 -17.78
C GLY A 119 -8.86 10.84 -16.88
N MET A 120 -8.44 9.99 -15.93
CA MET A 120 -9.33 9.34 -14.94
C MET A 120 -10.21 10.33 -14.19
N SER A 121 -9.73 11.55 -13.93
CA SER A 121 -10.46 12.63 -13.24
C SER A 121 -11.38 13.45 -14.14
N PHE A 122 -11.71 13.00 -15.35
CA PHE A 122 -12.46 13.73 -16.38
C PHE A 122 -11.86 15.10 -16.76
N LYS A 123 -10.58 15.32 -16.45
CA LYS A 123 -9.86 16.51 -16.89
C LYS A 123 -9.46 16.33 -18.35
N THR A 124 -9.75 17.35 -19.17
CA THR A 124 -9.26 17.38 -20.56
C THR A 124 -7.74 17.40 -20.57
N ARG A 125 -7.14 16.48 -21.31
CA ARG A 125 -5.70 16.40 -21.55
C ARG A 125 -5.39 16.63 -23.02
N PRO A 126 -4.14 16.94 -23.40
CA PRO A 126 -3.75 16.99 -24.80
C PRO A 126 -4.05 15.67 -25.52
N SER A 127 -4.23 15.73 -26.85
CA SER A 127 -4.60 14.58 -27.69
C SER A 127 -3.57 13.43 -27.71
N ASN A 128 -2.36 13.73 -27.27
CA ASN A 128 -1.28 12.74 -27.15
C ASN A 128 -1.25 11.98 -25.82
N PHE A 129 -2.27 12.17 -24.95
CA PHE A 129 -2.42 11.48 -23.67
C PHE A 129 -3.69 10.67 -23.63
N GLY A 130 -3.65 9.57 -22.90
CA GLY A 130 -4.81 8.76 -22.59
C GLY A 130 -4.49 7.61 -21.66
N ASP A 131 -5.52 6.82 -21.39
CA ASP A 131 -5.41 5.63 -20.55
C ASP A 131 -6.21 4.46 -21.10
N TYR A 132 -5.76 3.27 -20.75
CA TYR A 132 -6.49 2.02 -20.91
C TYR A 132 -6.93 1.52 -19.55
N LEU A 133 -8.14 1.02 -19.48
CA LEU A 133 -8.59 0.18 -18.40
C LEU A 133 -8.64 -1.25 -18.94
N ILE A 134 -7.78 -2.11 -18.46
CA ILE A 134 -7.63 -3.50 -18.90
C ILE A 134 -8.20 -4.40 -17.83
N GLN A 135 -9.20 -5.19 -18.20
CA GLN A 135 -9.81 -6.19 -17.33
C GLN A 135 -9.16 -7.54 -17.58
N LEU A 136 -8.71 -8.17 -16.51
CA LEU A 136 -8.14 -9.52 -16.55
C LEU A 136 -9.22 -10.59 -16.31
N LYS A 137 -9.01 -11.78 -16.84
CA LYS A 137 -9.85 -12.93 -16.59
C LYS A 137 -9.83 -13.34 -15.13
N THR A 138 -10.96 -13.78 -14.62
CA THR A 138 -11.11 -14.21 -13.22
C THR A 138 -10.43 -15.56 -12.95
N ASP A 139 -10.39 -16.44 -13.95
CA ASP A 139 -9.83 -17.79 -13.87
C ASP A 139 -8.34 -17.89 -14.25
N ARG A 140 -7.65 -16.73 -14.34
CA ARG A 140 -6.23 -16.67 -14.67
C ARG A 140 -5.37 -17.34 -13.59
N LYS A 141 -4.22 -17.86 -14.01
CA LYS A 141 -3.19 -18.42 -13.13
C LYS A 141 -2.09 -17.44 -12.80
N THR A 142 -1.95 -16.40 -13.62
CA THR A 142 -0.89 -15.39 -13.54
C THR A 142 -1.36 -14.23 -12.65
N SER A 143 -0.48 -13.75 -11.78
CA SER A 143 -0.79 -12.59 -10.92
C SER A 143 -0.83 -11.29 -11.72
N THR A 144 -1.59 -10.29 -11.25
CA THR A 144 -1.66 -8.97 -11.91
C THR A 144 -0.28 -8.32 -12.10
N PRO A 145 0.66 -8.35 -11.13
CA PRO A 145 2.02 -7.81 -11.36
C PRO A 145 2.80 -8.52 -12.47
N GLU A 146 2.64 -9.82 -12.64
CA GLU A 146 3.29 -10.58 -13.71
C GLU A 146 2.74 -10.18 -15.08
N VAL A 147 1.41 -10.09 -15.22
CA VAL A 147 0.75 -9.60 -16.45
C VAL A 147 1.23 -8.19 -16.80
N ILE A 148 1.33 -7.29 -15.81
CA ILE A 148 1.89 -5.93 -15.99
C ILE A 148 3.32 -5.99 -16.53
N SER A 149 4.15 -6.87 -15.98
CA SER A 149 5.54 -7.03 -16.40
C SER A 149 5.65 -7.51 -17.86
N ASP A 150 4.84 -8.46 -18.24
CA ASP A 150 4.79 -9.00 -19.59
C ASP A 150 4.30 -7.96 -20.60
N LEU A 151 3.16 -7.33 -20.33
CA LEU A 151 2.62 -6.26 -21.18
C LEU A 151 3.59 -5.10 -21.32
N ARG A 152 4.26 -4.69 -20.23
CA ARG A 152 5.28 -3.62 -20.26
C ARG A 152 6.43 -3.99 -21.20
N ARG A 153 6.95 -5.20 -21.11
CA ARG A 153 8.05 -5.69 -21.95
C ARG A 153 7.64 -5.68 -23.41
N GLU A 154 6.48 -6.27 -23.75
CA GLU A 154 6.03 -6.41 -25.11
C GLU A 154 5.67 -5.07 -25.77
N ILE A 155 4.96 -4.21 -25.06
CA ILE A 155 4.58 -2.87 -25.56
C ILE A 155 5.82 -2.01 -25.74
N SER A 156 6.77 -2.00 -24.80
CA SER A 156 7.99 -1.19 -24.92
C SER A 156 8.86 -1.62 -26.08
N GLN A 157 8.85 -2.91 -26.44
CA GLN A 157 9.59 -3.43 -27.60
C GLN A 157 8.90 -3.09 -28.93
N ALA A 158 7.57 -3.19 -28.97
CA ALA A 158 6.80 -3.01 -30.20
C ALA A 158 6.53 -1.53 -30.52
N VAL A 159 6.37 -0.69 -29.50
CA VAL A 159 6.01 0.73 -29.64
C VAL A 159 6.92 1.61 -28.77
N PRO A 160 8.23 1.69 -29.08
CA PRO A 160 9.21 2.38 -28.24
C PRO A 160 9.01 3.90 -28.16
N LEU A 161 8.23 4.47 -29.07
CA LEU A 161 7.89 5.91 -29.06
C LEU A 161 6.86 6.29 -28.00
N MET A 162 6.12 5.31 -27.46
CA MET A 162 5.11 5.57 -26.44
C MET A 162 5.73 5.47 -25.05
N THR A 163 5.48 6.47 -24.22
CA THR A 163 5.76 6.36 -22.80
C THR A 163 4.54 5.76 -22.11
N ILE A 164 4.75 4.71 -21.32
CA ILE A 164 3.71 3.95 -20.66
C ILE A 164 3.94 3.90 -19.17
N GLY A 165 2.84 4.05 -18.41
CA GLY A 165 2.78 3.88 -16.96
C GLY A 165 1.72 2.85 -16.59
N PHE A 166 2.03 1.96 -15.66
CA PHE A 166 1.06 0.98 -15.16
C PHE A 166 0.74 1.28 -13.71
N GLY A 167 -0.54 1.26 -13.36
CA GLY A 167 -1.07 1.41 -12.02
C GLY A 167 -2.20 0.44 -11.73
N GLN A 168 -2.56 0.35 -10.46
CA GLN A 168 -3.75 -0.35 -9.98
C GLN A 168 -4.66 0.68 -9.32
N ARG A 169 -5.95 0.64 -9.59
CA ARG A 169 -6.90 1.70 -9.19
C ARG A 169 -6.95 1.94 -7.69
N ILE A 170 -7.01 0.90 -6.90
CA ILE A 170 -7.12 1.01 -5.44
C ILE A 170 -5.79 1.46 -4.83
N ALA A 171 -4.68 0.93 -5.31
CA ALA A 171 -3.36 1.31 -4.85
C ALA A 171 -3.06 2.80 -5.10
N ASP A 172 -3.41 3.32 -6.29
CA ASP A 172 -3.25 4.73 -6.64
C ASP A 172 -4.16 5.64 -5.79
N LEU A 173 -5.41 5.23 -5.58
CA LEU A 173 -6.39 6.01 -4.79
C LEU A 173 -5.99 6.09 -3.32
N LEU A 174 -5.44 5.03 -2.76
CA LEU A 174 -4.92 4.98 -1.40
C LEU A 174 -3.63 5.80 -1.27
N GLY A 175 -2.75 5.76 -2.29
CA GLY A 175 -1.56 6.59 -2.35
C GLY A 175 -1.91 8.07 -2.30
N ASP A 176 -2.90 8.51 -3.07
CA ASP A 176 -3.40 9.89 -3.08
C ASP A 176 -4.00 10.30 -1.72
N LEU A 177 -4.80 9.44 -1.09
CA LEU A 177 -5.38 9.72 0.22
C LEU A 177 -4.31 9.85 1.32
N MET A 178 -3.25 9.08 1.24
CA MET A 178 -2.15 9.11 2.21
C MET A 178 -1.19 10.28 1.98
N SER A 179 -1.07 10.77 0.75
CA SER A 179 -0.22 11.92 0.41
C SER A 179 -0.83 13.27 0.78
N THR A 180 -2.15 13.32 0.99
CA THR A 180 -2.89 14.54 1.37
C THR A 180 -3.13 14.68 2.88
N ALA A 181 -2.68 13.73 3.68
CA ALA A 181 -2.76 13.74 5.15
C ALA A 181 -1.44 14.15 5.79
#